data_707284bd0d6f0701083c91f4b03be8ae
#
_entry.id   707284bd0d6f0701083c91f4b03be8ae
#
_cell.length_a   1.000
_cell.length_b   1.000
_cell.length_c   1.000
_cell.angle_alpha   90.00
_cell.angle_beta   90.00
_cell.angle_gamma   90.00
#
_symmetry.space_group_name_H-M   'P 1'
#
loop_
_entity.id
_entity.type
_entity.pdbx_description
1 polymer ?
#
loop_
_entity_poly.entity_id
_entity_poly.type
_entity_poly.pdbx_seq_one_letter_code
_entity_poly.pdbx_strand_id
1 'polypeptide(L)'
;MSMTERVRKLRQQSLEAHETLSAERALLMTEFYRQNLGLLSVPVQRALAFQYLMEHKTIYIGEGELIVGEKGPAPKFTPTYPELCCHSLQDLDILNTREKTSFAISSQVRKEYAETVIPFWEGHSMRDLLFSEMTEEWKAAYEAGIFTEFMEQRAPGHTVLDDKIYHKGLLDFQQDIQRSLDRLDFLNDPQAYDREQELRAMSICAATLIRFAERHSEKALGLAARETDPACKAELEHIADVCMQVPAHAPRDFWEALQTYWFVHLGVDRKSTRLNSSH
;
A
#
# COMPACT_ATOMS: atom_id res chain seq x y z
N MET A 1 17.63 -3.50 -29.99
CA MET A 1 18.29 -2.50 -29.11
C MET A 1 19.06 -3.21 -28.02
N SER A 2 20.31 -2.83 -27.76
CA SER A 2 21.08 -3.37 -26.64
C SER A 2 20.57 -2.76 -25.31
N MET A 3 20.55 -3.56 -24.26
CA MET A 3 20.19 -3.09 -22.91
C MET A 3 21.23 -2.08 -22.41
N THR A 4 20.80 -0.97 -21.86
CA THR A 4 21.70 0.02 -21.23
C THR A 4 22.36 -0.55 -19.98
N GLU A 5 23.47 0.03 -19.56
CA GLU A 5 24.17 -0.40 -18.33
C GLU A 5 23.30 -0.28 -17.08
N ARG A 6 22.56 0.82 -16.95
CA ARG A 6 21.58 1.04 -15.87
C ARG A 6 20.55 -0.09 -15.81
N VAL A 7 19.92 -0.41 -16.94
CA VAL A 7 18.90 -1.47 -17.00
C VAL A 7 19.50 -2.83 -16.66
N ARG A 8 20.74 -3.09 -17.07
CA ARG A 8 21.47 -4.33 -16.71
C ARG A 8 21.68 -4.42 -15.20
N LYS A 9 22.15 -3.33 -14.57
CA LYS A 9 22.39 -3.24 -13.13
C LYS A 9 21.10 -3.42 -12.32
N LEU A 10 20.03 -2.68 -12.64
CA LEU A 10 18.72 -2.81 -11.99
C LEU A 10 18.13 -4.21 -12.13
N ARG A 11 18.27 -4.82 -13.32
CA ARG A 11 17.84 -6.20 -13.53
C ARG A 11 18.64 -7.18 -12.66
N GLN A 12 19.96 -6.99 -12.56
CA GLN A 12 20.82 -7.83 -11.74
C GLN A 12 20.43 -7.71 -10.25
N GLN A 13 20.25 -6.50 -9.74
CA GLN A 13 19.77 -6.26 -8.39
C GLN A 13 18.42 -6.96 -8.13
N SER A 14 17.49 -6.89 -9.08
CA SER A 14 16.19 -7.56 -8.97
C SER A 14 16.30 -9.08 -8.98
N LEU A 15 17.26 -9.66 -9.72
CA LEU A 15 17.48 -11.11 -9.74
C LEU A 15 18.15 -11.62 -8.46
N GLU A 16 19.03 -10.84 -7.87
CA GLU A 16 19.77 -11.18 -6.66
C GLU A 16 18.98 -10.96 -5.37
N ALA A 17 18.02 -10.04 -5.39
CA ALA A 17 17.18 -9.80 -4.24
C ALA A 17 16.26 -11.01 -3.95
N HIS A 18 16.16 -11.38 -2.68
CA HIS A 18 15.30 -12.47 -2.22
C HIS A 18 13.92 -11.94 -1.81
N GLU A 19 12.88 -12.69 -2.16
CA GLU A 19 11.54 -12.43 -1.66
C GLU A 19 11.54 -12.56 -0.13
N THR A 20 11.20 -11.48 0.56
CA THR A 20 11.28 -11.38 2.03
C THR A 20 9.95 -10.88 2.57
N LEU A 21 9.47 -11.44 3.66
CA LEU A 21 8.28 -10.96 4.33
C LEU A 21 8.63 -9.80 5.27
N SER A 22 7.85 -8.71 5.18
CA SER A 22 8.00 -7.55 6.06
C SER A 22 6.82 -7.45 7.02
N ALA A 23 7.09 -7.32 8.32
CA ALA A 23 6.07 -7.03 9.33
C ALA A 23 5.75 -5.53 9.45
N GLU A 24 6.50 -4.63 8.79
CA GLU A 24 6.38 -3.18 8.99
C GLU A 24 4.93 -2.71 8.86
N ARG A 25 4.26 -3.05 7.74
CA ARG A 25 2.86 -2.67 7.52
C ARG A 25 1.93 -3.24 8.59
N ALA A 26 2.10 -4.51 8.92
CA ALA A 26 1.27 -5.17 9.93
C ALA A 26 1.40 -4.51 11.29
N LEU A 27 2.61 -4.12 11.70
CA LEU A 27 2.87 -3.43 12.96
C LEU A 27 2.24 -2.04 12.98
N LEU A 28 2.40 -1.24 11.91
CA LEU A 28 1.80 0.09 11.80
C LEU A 28 0.26 0.03 11.82
N MET A 29 -0.33 -0.92 11.11
CA MET A 29 -1.78 -1.13 11.12
C MET A 29 -2.27 -1.58 12.51
N THR A 30 -1.54 -2.47 13.18
CA THR A 30 -1.85 -2.91 14.54
C THR A 30 -1.81 -1.73 15.51
N GLU A 31 -0.78 -0.89 15.44
CA GLU A 31 -0.63 0.28 16.27
C GLU A 31 -1.77 1.28 16.08
N PHE A 32 -2.09 1.61 14.84
CA PHE A 32 -3.19 2.52 14.51
C PHE A 32 -4.54 2.00 15.03
N TYR A 33 -4.90 0.77 14.71
CA TYR A 33 -6.20 0.22 15.09
C TYR A 33 -6.33 -0.02 16.60
N ARG A 34 -5.26 -0.33 17.30
CA ARG A 34 -5.26 -0.44 18.77
C ARG A 34 -5.71 0.85 19.45
N GLN A 35 -5.41 2.00 18.87
CA GLN A 35 -5.72 3.31 19.43
C GLN A 35 -7.04 3.90 18.92
N ASN A 36 -7.52 3.47 17.74
CA ASN A 36 -8.59 4.17 17.01
C ASN A 36 -9.81 3.30 16.70
N LEU A 37 -9.85 2.03 17.14
CA LEU A 37 -10.94 1.12 16.79
C LEU A 37 -12.29 1.63 17.31
N GLY A 38 -13.29 1.75 16.41
CA GLY A 38 -14.67 2.11 16.77
C GLY A 38 -14.91 3.58 17.10
N LEU A 39 -13.92 4.46 16.96
CA LEU A 39 -14.05 5.89 17.28
C LEU A 39 -14.63 6.74 16.13
N LEU A 40 -14.56 6.24 14.89
CA LEU A 40 -14.90 6.98 13.67
C LEU A 40 -15.77 6.12 12.75
N SER A 41 -16.38 6.76 11.74
CA SER A 41 -17.04 6.04 10.65
C SER A 41 -16.03 5.15 9.90
N VAL A 42 -16.47 4.00 9.40
CA VAL A 42 -15.60 3.03 8.73
C VAL A 42 -14.79 3.64 7.58
N PRO A 43 -15.38 4.44 6.65
CA PRO A 43 -14.60 5.06 5.58
C PRO A 43 -13.48 5.96 6.10
N VAL A 44 -13.80 6.84 7.05
CA VAL A 44 -12.82 7.78 7.63
C VAL A 44 -11.75 7.04 8.42
N GLN A 45 -12.12 6.05 9.23
CA GLN A 45 -11.16 5.25 9.99
C GLN A 45 -10.16 4.53 9.06
N ARG A 46 -10.64 3.94 7.95
CA ARG A 46 -9.78 3.30 6.95
C ARG A 46 -8.86 4.29 6.23
N ALA A 47 -9.36 5.49 5.93
CA ALA A 47 -8.56 6.54 5.31
C ALA A 47 -7.45 7.04 6.25
N LEU A 48 -7.76 7.21 7.54
CA LEU A 48 -6.75 7.59 8.54
C LEU A 48 -5.74 6.47 8.81
N ALA A 49 -6.16 5.20 8.78
CA ALA A 49 -5.23 4.07 8.84
C ALA A 49 -4.26 4.06 7.65
N PHE A 50 -4.76 4.36 6.46
CA PHE A 50 -3.95 4.54 5.26
C PHE A 50 -2.99 5.72 5.40
N GLN A 51 -3.46 6.85 5.92
CA GLN A 51 -2.63 8.02 6.19
C GLN A 51 -1.50 7.67 7.17
N TYR A 52 -1.83 7.06 8.29
CA TYR A 52 -0.85 6.63 9.28
C TYR A 52 0.22 5.72 8.67
N LEU A 53 -0.20 4.73 7.86
CA LEU A 53 0.72 3.86 7.16
C LEU A 53 1.67 4.63 6.24
N MET A 54 1.14 5.53 5.38
CA MET A 54 1.94 6.25 4.39
C MET A 54 2.85 7.33 5.02
N GLU A 55 2.50 7.81 6.21
CA GLU A 55 3.33 8.75 6.98
C GLU A 55 4.47 8.07 7.73
N HIS A 56 4.33 6.77 8.09
CA HIS A 56 5.30 6.10 8.95
C HIS A 56 6.12 5.02 8.26
N LYS A 57 5.62 4.41 7.17
CA LYS A 57 6.38 3.37 6.46
C LYS A 57 7.74 3.89 5.96
N THR A 58 8.70 2.99 5.88
CA THR A 58 10.03 3.29 5.34
C THR A 58 9.95 3.73 3.88
N ILE A 59 10.66 4.81 3.54
CA ILE A 59 10.86 5.27 2.16
C ILE A 59 12.18 4.73 1.64
N TYR A 60 12.10 3.99 0.53
CA TYR A 60 13.24 3.44 -0.18
C TYR A 60 13.40 4.10 -1.55
N ILE A 61 14.62 4.45 -1.90
CA ILE A 61 15.05 4.87 -3.25
C ILE A 61 16.36 4.12 -3.53
N GLY A 62 16.34 3.27 -4.54
CA GLY A 62 17.47 2.45 -4.94
C GLY A 62 18.44 3.19 -5.87
N GLU A 63 19.68 2.70 -5.91
CA GLU A 63 20.70 3.24 -6.81
C GLU A 63 20.31 3.01 -8.28
N GLY A 64 20.21 4.08 -9.04
CA GLY A 64 19.89 4.04 -10.47
C GLY A 64 18.40 3.94 -10.80
N GLU A 65 17.51 3.92 -9.79
CA GLU A 65 16.07 4.02 -10.01
C GLU A 65 15.69 5.43 -10.49
N LEU A 66 14.79 5.50 -11.47
CA LEU A 66 14.25 6.77 -11.98
C LEU A 66 12.78 6.93 -11.62
N ILE A 67 12.06 5.84 -11.47
CA ILE A 67 10.70 5.79 -10.91
C ILE A 67 10.84 5.20 -9.52
N VAL A 68 10.43 5.93 -8.51
CA VAL A 68 10.68 5.61 -7.10
C VAL A 68 9.44 5.19 -6.34
N GLY A 69 9.62 4.36 -5.35
CA GLY A 69 8.59 3.88 -4.45
C GLY A 69 8.53 2.35 -4.37
N GLU A 70 8.51 1.84 -3.15
CA GLU A 70 8.44 0.41 -2.85
C GLU A 70 7.25 0.10 -1.92
N LYS A 71 6.71 -1.11 -2.05
CA LYS A 71 5.64 -1.61 -1.18
C LYS A 71 6.14 -1.83 0.25
N GLY A 72 7.32 -2.39 0.39
CA GLY A 72 8.00 -2.65 1.64
C GLY A 72 9.18 -1.70 1.88
N PRO A 73 9.97 -1.96 2.93
CA PRO A 73 11.13 -1.14 3.28
C PRO A 73 12.32 -1.27 2.32
N ALA A 74 12.28 -2.26 1.42
CA ALA A 74 13.31 -2.51 0.40
C ALA A 74 12.71 -3.33 -0.76
N PRO A 75 13.41 -3.47 -1.91
CA PRO A 75 12.98 -4.30 -3.03
C PRO A 75 12.68 -5.73 -2.60
N LYS A 76 11.56 -6.28 -3.09
CA LYS A 76 11.05 -7.63 -2.77
C LYS A 76 10.69 -7.87 -1.30
N PHE A 77 10.64 -6.84 -0.48
CA PHE A 77 10.03 -6.94 0.83
C PHE A 77 8.51 -6.84 0.71
N THR A 78 7.83 -7.95 0.97
CA THR A 78 6.39 -8.08 0.79
C THR A 78 5.66 -7.79 2.09
N PRO A 79 4.77 -6.80 2.13
CA PRO A 79 3.96 -6.50 3.30
C PRO A 79 2.86 -7.55 3.51
N THR A 80 2.34 -7.63 4.72
CA THR A 80 1.19 -8.45 5.10
C THR A 80 0.00 -7.60 5.50
N TYR A 81 -1.20 -8.21 5.49
CA TYR A 81 -2.49 -7.54 5.66
C TYR A 81 -3.31 -8.25 6.75
N PRO A 82 -2.92 -8.13 8.03
CA PRO A 82 -3.55 -8.86 9.11
C PRO A 82 -5.03 -8.50 9.32
N GLU A 83 -5.44 -7.31 8.91
CA GLU A 83 -6.84 -6.86 8.92
C GLU A 83 -7.73 -7.65 7.95
N LEU A 84 -7.14 -8.23 6.92
CA LEU A 84 -7.86 -9.11 5.99
C LEU A 84 -7.77 -10.57 6.44
N CYS A 85 -6.55 -11.06 6.65
CA CYS A 85 -6.25 -12.40 7.10
C CYS A 85 -4.95 -12.37 7.93
N CYS A 86 -5.04 -12.66 9.21
CA CYS A 86 -3.88 -12.72 10.08
C CYS A 86 -3.18 -14.07 9.93
N HIS A 87 -1.92 -14.06 9.49
CA HIS A 87 -1.11 -15.28 9.42
C HIS A 87 -0.77 -15.78 10.82
N SER A 88 -0.95 -17.08 11.03
CA SER A 88 -0.45 -17.78 12.20
C SER A 88 1.07 -17.98 12.13
N LEU A 89 1.70 -18.38 13.22
CA LEU A 89 3.11 -18.76 13.21
C LEU A 89 3.38 -19.97 12.32
N GLN A 90 2.42 -20.87 12.21
CA GLN A 90 2.51 -22.04 11.31
C GLN A 90 2.48 -21.59 9.84
N ASP A 91 1.62 -20.63 9.48
CA ASP A 91 1.59 -20.07 8.13
C ASP A 91 2.94 -19.42 7.77
N LEU A 92 3.55 -18.70 8.71
CA LEU A 92 4.88 -18.13 8.50
C LEU A 92 5.94 -19.20 8.27
N ASP A 93 5.88 -20.33 8.97
CA ASP A 93 6.80 -21.46 8.76
C ASP A 93 6.60 -22.08 7.38
N ILE A 94 5.36 -22.27 6.94
CA ILE A 94 5.02 -22.77 5.60
C ILE A 94 5.53 -21.78 4.53
N LEU A 95 5.26 -20.51 4.67
CA LEU A 95 5.72 -19.47 3.73
C LEU A 95 7.24 -19.44 3.60
N ASN A 96 7.95 -19.70 4.69
CA ASN A 96 9.41 -19.71 4.72
C ASN A 96 10.04 -20.96 4.11
N THR A 97 9.34 -22.10 4.14
CA THR A 97 9.93 -23.42 3.80
C THR A 97 9.35 -24.07 2.53
N ARG A 98 8.23 -23.60 2.01
CA ARG A 98 7.60 -24.17 0.81
C ARG A 98 8.51 -24.06 -0.42
N GLU A 99 8.42 -25.04 -1.31
CA GLU A 99 9.34 -25.14 -2.47
C GLU A 99 9.15 -24.01 -3.50
N LYS A 100 7.91 -23.53 -3.66
CA LYS A 100 7.58 -22.49 -4.65
C LYS A 100 7.04 -21.26 -3.95
N THR A 101 7.44 -20.09 -4.43
CA THR A 101 6.96 -18.80 -3.94
C THR A 101 7.20 -18.63 -2.43
N SER A 102 8.36 -19.08 -1.95
CA SER A 102 8.77 -18.91 -0.54
C SER A 102 9.21 -17.47 -0.27
N PHE A 103 9.13 -17.11 1.01
CA PHE A 103 9.57 -15.80 1.50
C PHE A 103 10.54 -16.01 2.65
N ALA A 104 11.70 -15.36 2.61
CA ALA A 104 12.57 -15.33 3.75
C ALA A 104 11.88 -14.61 4.92
N ILE A 105 11.80 -15.29 6.07
CA ILE A 105 11.17 -14.76 7.28
C ILE A 105 12.20 -14.77 8.40
N SER A 106 12.57 -13.58 8.86
CA SER A 106 13.55 -13.45 9.94
C SER A 106 12.94 -13.84 11.30
N SER A 107 13.80 -14.22 12.24
CA SER A 107 13.39 -14.45 13.62
C SER A 107 12.74 -13.21 14.27
N GLN A 108 13.16 -12.02 13.83
CA GLN A 108 12.57 -10.77 14.29
C GLN A 108 11.12 -10.61 13.82
N VAL A 109 10.84 -10.83 12.53
CA VAL A 109 9.47 -10.81 11.99
C VAL A 109 8.58 -11.82 12.71
N ARG A 110 9.10 -13.05 12.92
CA ARG A 110 8.36 -14.08 13.65
C ARG A 110 8.02 -13.66 15.08
N LYS A 111 8.97 -13.01 15.79
CA LYS A 111 8.77 -12.48 17.14
C LYS A 111 7.72 -11.36 17.15
N GLU A 112 7.81 -10.41 16.23
CA GLU A 112 6.85 -9.31 16.09
C GLU A 112 5.43 -9.82 15.84
N TYR A 113 5.28 -10.86 15.05
CA TYR A 113 4.01 -11.53 14.83
C TYR A 113 3.48 -12.17 16.11
N ALA A 114 4.31 -12.96 16.81
CA ALA A 114 3.92 -13.66 18.03
C ALA A 114 3.52 -12.72 19.18
N GLU A 115 4.25 -11.60 19.32
CA GLU A 115 4.10 -10.71 20.46
C GLU A 115 3.14 -9.54 20.20
N THR A 116 2.93 -9.14 18.94
CA THR A 116 2.22 -7.89 18.62
C THR A 116 1.06 -8.09 17.65
N VAL A 117 1.30 -8.74 16.50
CA VAL A 117 0.32 -8.81 15.42
C VAL A 117 -0.78 -9.81 15.73
N ILE A 118 -0.41 -11.07 15.98
CA ILE A 118 -1.37 -12.15 16.27
C ILE A 118 -2.25 -11.83 17.47
N PRO A 119 -1.72 -11.41 18.65
CA PRO A 119 -2.57 -11.13 19.81
C PRO A 119 -3.62 -10.06 19.62
N PHE A 120 -3.44 -9.18 18.62
CA PHE A 120 -4.42 -8.14 18.31
C PHE A 120 -5.41 -8.56 17.21
N TRP A 121 -4.93 -9.26 16.17
CA TRP A 121 -5.76 -9.54 14.99
C TRP A 121 -6.45 -10.91 15.03
N GLU A 122 -6.02 -11.83 15.88
CA GLU A 122 -6.70 -13.12 16.04
C GLU A 122 -8.16 -12.89 16.49
N GLY A 123 -9.11 -13.41 15.72
CA GLY A 123 -10.54 -13.19 15.91
C GLY A 123 -11.07 -11.82 15.47
N HIS A 124 -10.23 -10.93 14.92
CA HIS A 124 -10.63 -9.58 14.50
C HIS A 124 -10.37 -9.28 13.01
N SER A 125 -9.86 -10.25 12.26
CA SER A 125 -9.67 -10.08 10.82
C SER A 125 -11.00 -10.21 10.06
N MET A 126 -11.03 -9.69 8.83
CA MET A 126 -12.19 -9.88 7.93
C MET A 126 -12.48 -11.36 7.70
N ARG A 127 -11.43 -12.19 7.60
CA ARG A 127 -11.58 -13.64 7.50
C ARG A 127 -12.29 -14.21 8.72
N ASP A 128 -11.87 -13.84 9.93
CA ASP A 128 -12.50 -14.34 11.16
C ASP A 128 -13.97 -13.94 11.24
N LEU A 129 -14.32 -12.71 10.85
CA LEU A 129 -15.71 -12.24 10.79
C LEU A 129 -16.54 -13.11 9.83
N LEU A 130 -16.05 -13.35 8.62
CA LEU A 130 -16.75 -14.20 7.64
C LEU A 130 -16.95 -15.62 8.15
N PHE A 131 -15.91 -16.21 8.74
CA PHE A 131 -16.01 -17.56 9.29
C PHE A 131 -16.96 -17.63 10.50
N SER A 132 -17.08 -16.56 11.27
CA SER A 132 -18.04 -16.51 12.38
C SER A 132 -19.49 -16.51 11.91
N GLU A 133 -19.77 -15.98 10.71
CA GLU A 133 -21.10 -15.89 10.11
C GLU A 133 -21.43 -17.04 9.16
N MET A 134 -20.44 -17.90 8.82
CA MET A 134 -20.67 -19.07 7.97
C MET A 134 -21.54 -20.11 8.66
N THR A 135 -22.45 -20.74 7.90
CA THR A 135 -23.20 -21.91 8.37
C THR A 135 -22.29 -23.12 8.53
N GLU A 136 -22.72 -24.12 9.29
CA GLU A 136 -21.94 -25.35 9.48
C GLU A 136 -21.72 -26.13 8.16
N GLU A 137 -22.68 -26.06 7.23
CA GLU A 137 -22.52 -26.65 5.89
C GLU A 137 -21.44 -25.95 5.08
N TRP A 138 -21.36 -24.61 5.17
CA TRP A 138 -20.31 -23.85 4.50
C TRP A 138 -18.93 -24.13 5.10
N LYS A 139 -18.83 -24.23 6.41
CA LYS A 139 -17.57 -24.57 7.09
C LYS A 139 -17.11 -25.98 6.69
N ALA A 140 -18.03 -26.96 6.70
CA ALA A 140 -17.73 -28.33 6.27
C ALA A 140 -17.28 -28.39 4.79
N ALA A 141 -17.91 -27.63 3.90
CA ALA A 141 -17.51 -27.54 2.51
C ALA A 141 -16.14 -26.89 2.31
N TYR A 142 -15.82 -25.86 3.11
CA TYR A 142 -14.51 -25.24 3.14
C TYR A 142 -13.43 -26.21 3.63
N GLU A 143 -13.68 -26.92 4.74
CA GLU A 143 -12.77 -27.93 5.30
C GLU A 143 -12.53 -29.09 4.33
N ALA A 144 -13.56 -29.47 3.56
CA ALA A 144 -13.46 -30.48 2.50
C ALA A 144 -12.72 -29.96 1.24
N GLY A 145 -12.33 -28.70 1.17
CA GLY A 145 -11.63 -28.12 0.03
C GLY A 145 -12.50 -27.90 -1.21
N ILE A 146 -13.84 -27.87 -1.06
CA ILE A 146 -14.77 -27.62 -2.17
C ILE A 146 -14.62 -26.18 -2.69
N PHE A 147 -14.31 -25.25 -1.81
CA PHE A 147 -13.97 -23.87 -2.15
C PHE A 147 -12.95 -23.30 -1.15
N THR A 148 -12.36 -22.18 -1.50
CA THR A 148 -11.44 -21.41 -0.64
C THR A 148 -11.98 -20.01 -0.43
N GLU A 149 -11.60 -19.35 0.67
CA GLU A 149 -11.84 -17.92 0.83
C GLU A 149 -11.01 -17.14 -0.20
N PHE A 150 -11.60 -16.15 -0.83
CA PHE A 150 -10.95 -15.31 -1.85
C PHE A 150 -11.25 -13.82 -1.69
N MET A 151 -11.65 -13.39 -0.52
CA MET A 151 -11.82 -11.96 -0.22
C MET A 151 -10.57 -11.17 -0.53
N GLU A 152 -9.45 -11.77 -0.30
CA GLU A 152 -8.14 -11.22 -0.56
C GLU A 152 -7.78 -11.21 -2.04
N GLN A 153 -8.38 -12.10 -2.83
CA GLN A 153 -8.06 -12.29 -4.25
C GLN A 153 -8.91 -11.42 -5.17
N ARG A 154 -9.97 -10.83 -4.65
CA ARG A 154 -10.99 -10.09 -5.39
C ARG A 154 -10.92 -8.58 -5.20
N ALA A 155 -9.82 -8.05 -4.68
CA ALA A 155 -9.64 -6.61 -4.76
C ALA A 155 -9.69 -6.18 -6.23
N PRO A 156 -10.45 -5.15 -6.58
CA PRO A 156 -10.38 -4.58 -7.92
C PRO A 156 -8.95 -4.08 -8.11
N GLY A 157 -8.11 -4.89 -8.74
CA GLY A 157 -6.72 -4.56 -9.05
C GLY A 157 -6.64 -3.65 -10.24
N HIS A 158 -7.45 -2.60 -10.27
CA HIS A 158 -7.59 -1.77 -11.43
C HIS A 158 -6.99 -0.39 -11.22
N THR A 159 -6.71 0.25 -12.34
CA THR A 159 -6.29 1.64 -12.41
C THR A 159 -7.33 2.51 -11.72
N VAL A 160 -6.93 3.19 -10.66
CA VAL A 160 -7.78 4.14 -9.97
C VAL A 160 -7.85 5.41 -10.79
N LEU A 161 -9.07 5.98 -10.91
CA LEU A 161 -9.33 7.24 -11.58
C LEU A 161 -9.13 7.22 -13.10
N ASP A 162 -8.92 6.04 -13.70
CA ASP A 162 -8.81 5.88 -15.15
C ASP A 162 -7.72 6.79 -15.76
N ASP A 163 -7.95 7.37 -16.92
CA ASP A 163 -7.04 8.34 -17.55
C ASP A 163 -7.03 9.73 -16.88
N LYS A 164 -7.95 9.98 -15.97
CA LYS A 164 -8.09 11.26 -15.27
C LYS A 164 -6.81 11.66 -14.52
N ILE A 165 -6.06 10.69 -14.00
CA ILE A 165 -4.79 10.95 -13.30
C ILE A 165 -3.71 11.59 -14.17
N TYR A 166 -3.87 11.55 -15.49
CA TYR A 166 -2.95 12.20 -16.44
C TYR A 166 -3.38 13.61 -16.83
N HIS A 167 -4.62 14.01 -16.47
CA HIS A 167 -5.20 15.31 -16.82
C HIS A 167 -5.47 16.18 -15.60
N LYS A 168 -5.50 15.57 -14.41
CA LYS A 168 -5.75 16.23 -13.12
C LYS A 168 -4.79 15.71 -12.07
N GLY A 169 -4.33 16.61 -11.20
CA GLY A 169 -3.64 16.23 -9.99
C GLY A 169 -4.60 15.93 -8.83
N LEU A 170 -4.08 15.35 -7.75
CA LEU A 170 -4.88 15.05 -6.57
C LEU A 170 -5.39 16.32 -5.88
N LEU A 171 -4.75 17.47 -6.03
CA LEU A 171 -5.26 18.76 -5.58
C LEU A 171 -6.55 19.17 -6.32
N ASP A 172 -6.64 18.86 -7.62
CA ASP A 172 -7.87 19.12 -8.40
C ASP A 172 -9.01 18.19 -7.93
N PHE A 173 -8.70 16.93 -7.63
CA PHE A 173 -9.68 16.01 -7.05
C PHE A 173 -10.14 16.45 -5.67
N GLN A 174 -9.27 17.01 -4.83
CA GLN A 174 -9.67 17.58 -3.54
C GLN A 174 -10.64 18.77 -3.70
N GLN A 175 -10.42 19.61 -4.72
CA GLN A 175 -11.38 20.68 -5.03
C GLN A 175 -12.72 20.12 -5.53
N ASP A 176 -12.72 19.06 -6.35
CA ASP A 176 -13.95 18.39 -6.78
C ASP A 176 -14.72 17.78 -5.59
N ILE A 177 -14.00 17.18 -4.64
CA ILE A 177 -14.54 16.64 -3.40
C ILE A 177 -15.15 17.75 -2.57
N GLN A 178 -14.44 18.87 -2.38
CA GLN A 178 -14.97 20.01 -1.62
C GLN A 178 -16.26 20.56 -2.25
N ARG A 179 -16.29 20.74 -3.57
CA ARG A 179 -17.52 21.14 -4.27
C ARG A 179 -18.67 20.15 -4.08
N SER A 180 -18.36 18.86 -3.93
CA SER A 180 -19.36 17.83 -3.67
C SER A 180 -19.87 17.91 -2.23
N LEU A 181 -18.99 18.15 -1.25
CA LEU A 181 -19.35 18.38 0.15
C LEU A 181 -20.27 19.60 0.30
N ASP A 182 -19.94 20.70 -0.38
CA ASP A 182 -20.72 21.95 -0.32
C ASP A 182 -22.16 21.82 -0.90
N ARG A 183 -22.41 20.75 -1.68
CA ARG A 183 -23.72 20.47 -2.31
C ARG A 183 -24.55 19.42 -1.57
N LEU A 184 -24.07 18.90 -0.45
CA LEU A 184 -24.84 17.91 0.32
C LEU A 184 -26.10 18.54 0.91
N ASP A 185 -27.22 17.88 0.72
CA ASP A 185 -28.53 18.29 1.24
C ASP A 185 -28.93 17.38 2.40
N PHE A 186 -28.51 17.75 3.61
CA PHE A 186 -28.81 17.00 4.83
C PHE A 186 -30.30 17.01 5.22
N LEU A 187 -31.12 17.87 4.62
CA LEU A 187 -32.52 17.94 4.93
C LEU A 187 -33.38 16.99 4.07
N ASN A 188 -32.98 16.81 2.80
CA ASN A 188 -33.78 16.05 1.85
C ASN A 188 -33.10 14.74 1.37
N ASP A 189 -31.80 14.57 1.60
CA ASP A 189 -31.08 13.36 1.23
C ASP A 189 -30.75 12.50 2.47
N PRO A 190 -31.42 11.37 2.69
CA PRO A 190 -31.16 10.50 3.83
C PRO A 190 -29.76 9.87 3.80
N GLN A 191 -29.06 9.89 2.65
CA GLN A 191 -27.70 9.38 2.49
C GLN A 191 -26.63 10.49 2.59
N ALA A 192 -27.02 11.75 2.85
CA ALA A 192 -26.07 12.87 2.88
C ALA A 192 -24.93 12.67 3.87
N TYR A 193 -25.24 12.11 5.05
CA TYR A 193 -24.22 11.80 6.06
C TYR A 193 -23.23 10.74 5.57
N ASP A 194 -23.69 9.64 4.99
CA ASP A 194 -22.82 8.59 4.49
C ASP A 194 -21.94 9.11 3.34
N ARG A 195 -22.50 9.90 2.44
CA ARG A 195 -21.75 10.57 1.37
C ARG A 195 -20.70 11.53 1.91
N GLU A 196 -21.03 12.29 2.96
CA GLU A 196 -20.06 13.15 3.65
C GLU A 196 -18.86 12.35 4.16
N GLN A 197 -19.11 11.20 4.83
CA GLN A 197 -18.05 10.36 5.37
C GLN A 197 -17.15 9.78 4.25
N GLU A 198 -17.75 9.33 3.15
CA GLU A 198 -17.00 8.85 1.99
C GLU A 198 -16.17 9.96 1.34
N LEU A 199 -16.73 11.15 1.12
CA LEU A 199 -16.01 12.30 0.56
C LEU A 199 -14.86 12.74 1.45
N ARG A 200 -15.06 12.78 2.77
CA ARG A 200 -13.98 13.04 3.73
C ARG A 200 -12.87 12.02 3.64
N ALA A 201 -13.22 10.74 3.58
CA ALA A 201 -12.26 9.65 3.42
C ALA A 201 -11.46 9.78 2.10
N MET A 202 -12.13 10.10 1.00
CA MET A 202 -11.48 10.35 -0.30
C MET A 202 -10.49 11.51 -0.22
N SER A 203 -10.87 12.61 0.45
CA SER A 203 -9.99 13.78 0.63
C SER A 203 -8.74 13.43 1.44
N ILE A 204 -8.89 12.66 2.53
CA ILE A 204 -7.77 12.17 3.34
C ILE A 204 -6.84 11.30 2.48
N CYS A 205 -7.39 10.37 1.68
CA CYS A 205 -6.57 9.50 0.82
C CYS A 205 -5.79 10.30 -0.23
N ALA A 206 -6.40 11.33 -0.84
CA ALA A 206 -5.73 12.19 -1.80
C ALA A 206 -4.57 12.96 -1.15
N ALA A 207 -4.80 13.60 0.00
CA ALA A 207 -3.77 14.29 0.77
C ALA A 207 -2.64 13.33 1.19
N THR A 208 -2.99 12.12 1.56
CA THR A 208 -2.03 11.08 1.96
C THR A 208 -1.06 10.72 0.84
N LEU A 209 -1.54 10.55 -0.39
CA LEU A 209 -0.67 10.24 -1.54
C LEU A 209 0.23 11.42 -1.91
N ILE A 210 -0.25 12.65 -1.78
CA ILE A 210 0.59 13.85 -1.95
C ILE A 210 1.70 13.83 -0.90
N ARG A 211 1.35 13.64 0.38
CA ARG A 211 2.36 13.57 1.46
C ARG A 211 3.36 12.44 1.28
N PHE A 212 2.91 11.29 0.79
CA PHE A 212 3.79 10.15 0.48
C PHE A 212 4.82 10.50 -0.62
N ALA A 213 4.40 11.22 -1.67
CA ALA A 213 5.30 11.71 -2.71
C ALA A 213 6.30 12.76 -2.16
N GLU A 214 5.84 13.70 -1.33
CA GLU A 214 6.71 14.67 -0.66
C GLU A 214 7.81 13.98 0.17
N ARG A 215 7.48 12.92 0.90
CA ARG A 215 8.46 12.12 1.65
C ARG A 215 9.52 11.48 0.75
N HIS A 216 9.15 11.10 -0.49
CA HIS A 216 10.13 10.63 -1.49
C HIS A 216 11.02 11.77 -1.96
N SER A 217 10.47 12.98 -2.17
CA SER A 217 11.25 14.16 -2.47
C SER A 217 12.26 14.48 -1.36
N GLU A 218 11.83 14.52 -0.12
CA GLU A 218 12.70 14.73 1.06
C GLU A 218 13.83 13.66 1.10
N LYS A 219 13.50 12.40 0.83
CA LYS A 219 14.49 11.32 0.79
C LYS A 219 15.47 11.49 -0.36
N ALA A 220 15.02 11.84 -1.55
CA ALA A 220 15.86 12.05 -2.73
C ALA A 220 16.83 13.23 -2.51
N LEU A 221 16.36 14.36 -1.96
CA LEU A 221 17.21 15.49 -1.58
C LEU A 221 18.25 15.11 -0.53
N GLY A 222 17.85 14.30 0.48
CA GLY A 222 18.78 13.80 1.49
C GLY A 222 19.87 12.88 0.92
N LEU A 223 19.58 12.13 -0.15
CA LEU A 223 20.55 11.33 -0.89
C LEU A 223 21.43 12.23 -1.77
N ALA A 224 20.84 13.18 -2.50
CA ALA A 224 21.56 14.13 -3.35
C ALA A 224 22.59 14.96 -2.57
N ALA A 225 22.27 15.34 -1.33
CA ALA A 225 23.19 16.09 -0.47
C ALA A 225 24.46 15.31 -0.08
N ARG A 226 24.44 13.96 -0.19
CA ARG A 226 25.55 13.08 0.13
C ARG A 226 26.25 12.51 -1.10
N GLU A 227 25.63 12.70 -2.27
CA GLU A 227 26.14 12.20 -3.54
C GLU A 227 27.31 13.04 -4.03
N THR A 228 28.37 12.37 -4.48
CA THR A 228 29.59 12.99 -4.98
C THR A 228 29.67 13.05 -6.50
N ASP A 229 28.99 12.13 -7.18
CA ASP A 229 28.89 12.16 -8.65
C ASP A 229 27.87 13.22 -9.08
N PRO A 230 28.29 14.23 -9.87
CA PRO A 230 27.39 15.31 -10.27
C PRO A 230 26.18 14.84 -11.11
N ALA A 231 26.34 13.78 -11.90
CA ALA A 231 25.26 13.28 -12.72
C ALA A 231 24.23 12.54 -11.87
N CYS A 232 24.65 11.68 -10.96
CA CYS A 232 23.80 11.01 -10.00
C CYS A 232 23.08 12.01 -9.07
N LYS A 233 23.80 13.04 -8.63
CA LYS A 233 23.22 14.12 -7.82
C LYS A 233 22.10 14.85 -8.57
N ALA A 234 22.35 15.26 -9.82
CA ALA A 234 21.34 15.92 -10.64
C ALA A 234 20.11 15.04 -10.90
N GLU A 235 20.29 13.73 -11.07
CA GLU A 235 19.16 12.78 -11.18
C GLU A 235 18.34 12.72 -9.90
N LEU A 236 18.97 12.65 -8.73
CA LEU A 236 18.27 12.63 -7.44
C LEU A 236 17.52 13.95 -7.17
N GLU A 237 18.10 15.10 -7.54
CA GLU A 237 17.43 16.40 -7.47
C GLU A 237 16.22 16.45 -8.42
N HIS A 238 16.34 15.89 -9.63
CA HIS A 238 15.22 15.79 -10.57
C HIS A 238 14.12 14.86 -10.06
N ILE A 239 14.46 13.71 -9.47
CA ILE A 239 13.49 12.81 -8.82
C ILE A 239 12.73 13.55 -7.73
N ALA A 240 13.43 14.38 -6.94
CA ALA A 240 12.79 15.19 -5.90
C ALA A 240 11.77 16.17 -6.49
N ASP A 241 12.11 16.86 -7.58
CA ASP A 241 11.22 17.79 -8.28
C ASP A 241 9.99 17.06 -8.85
N VAL A 242 10.20 15.88 -9.49
CA VAL A 242 9.11 15.05 -9.97
C VAL A 242 8.16 14.66 -8.83
N CYS A 243 8.69 14.22 -7.68
CA CYS A 243 7.89 13.85 -6.52
C CYS A 243 7.14 15.02 -5.88
N MET A 244 7.62 16.26 -6.03
CA MET A 244 6.89 17.46 -5.61
C MET A 244 5.79 17.85 -6.61
N GLN A 245 5.98 17.58 -7.90
CA GLN A 245 4.98 17.84 -8.93
C GLN A 245 3.83 16.82 -8.88
N VAL A 246 4.14 15.55 -8.83
CA VAL A 246 3.15 14.49 -8.93
C VAL A 246 3.12 13.60 -7.69
N PRO A 247 1.95 13.13 -7.27
CA PRO A 247 0.61 13.21 -7.88
C PRO A 247 -0.19 14.47 -7.51
N ALA A 248 0.41 15.47 -6.86
CA ALA A 248 -0.29 16.68 -6.44
C ALA A 248 -0.91 17.42 -7.63
N HIS A 249 -0.15 17.59 -8.69
CA HIS A 249 -0.55 18.22 -9.94
C HIS A 249 -0.57 17.21 -11.09
N ALA A 250 -1.23 17.56 -12.20
CA ALA A 250 -1.19 16.76 -13.44
C ALA A 250 0.26 16.62 -13.94
N PRO A 251 0.65 15.45 -14.47
CA PRO A 251 1.97 15.24 -15.04
C PRO A 251 2.18 16.09 -16.30
N ARG A 252 3.39 16.62 -16.44
CA ARG A 252 3.78 17.50 -17.57
C ARG A 252 4.48 16.73 -18.69
N ASP A 253 5.03 15.56 -18.36
CA ASP A 253 5.77 14.72 -19.29
C ASP A 253 5.59 13.22 -18.98
N PHE A 254 6.29 12.37 -19.75
CA PHE A 254 6.20 10.92 -19.63
C PHE A 254 6.79 10.39 -18.32
N TRP A 255 7.85 11.00 -17.78
CA TRP A 255 8.44 10.58 -16.51
C TRP A 255 7.47 10.82 -15.35
N GLU A 256 6.93 12.04 -15.29
CA GLU A 256 5.91 12.39 -14.30
C GLU A 256 4.66 11.54 -14.41
N ALA A 257 4.21 11.19 -15.65
CA ALA A 257 3.09 10.31 -15.86
C ALA A 257 3.34 8.89 -15.30
N LEU A 258 4.52 8.33 -15.51
CA LEU A 258 4.90 7.04 -14.94
C LEU A 258 4.99 7.09 -13.41
N GLN A 259 5.56 8.17 -12.86
CA GLN A 259 5.66 8.34 -11.41
C GLN A 259 4.29 8.55 -10.76
N THR A 260 3.38 9.30 -11.41
CA THR A 260 1.98 9.44 -10.99
C THR A 260 1.29 8.08 -10.91
N TYR A 261 1.36 7.32 -12.01
CA TYR A 261 0.79 5.98 -12.06
C TYR A 261 1.33 5.11 -10.93
N TRP A 262 2.65 5.15 -10.69
CA TRP A 262 3.29 4.30 -9.70
C TRP A 262 2.87 4.67 -8.27
N PHE A 263 2.82 5.95 -7.91
CA PHE A 263 2.33 6.37 -6.59
C PHE A 263 0.85 6.01 -6.37
N VAL A 264 0.00 6.20 -7.38
CA VAL A 264 -1.40 5.81 -7.31
C VAL A 264 -1.52 4.28 -7.19
N HIS A 265 -0.75 3.54 -7.96
CA HIS A 265 -0.71 2.07 -7.90
C HIS A 265 -0.28 1.58 -6.51
N LEU A 266 0.78 2.13 -5.93
CA LEU A 266 1.22 1.80 -4.56
C LEU A 266 0.15 2.09 -3.51
N GLY A 267 -0.57 3.20 -3.66
CA GLY A 267 -1.66 3.57 -2.75
C GLY A 267 -2.86 2.63 -2.83
N VAL A 268 -3.17 2.14 -4.04
CA VAL A 268 -4.29 1.22 -4.28
C VAL A 268 -3.92 -0.23 -4.03
N ASP A 269 -2.67 -0.58 -4.24
CA ASP A 269 -2.19 -1.95 -4.02
C ASP A 269 -2.24 -2.32 -2.53
N ARG A 270 -3.43 -2.64 -2.12
CA ARG A 270 -3.73 -3.13 -0.78
C ARG A 270 -3.34 -4.59 -0.61
N LYS A 271 -2.84 -5.23 -1.66
CA LYS A 271 -2.74 -6.68 -1.72
C LYS A 271 -1.49 -7.12 -2.43
N SER A 272 -0.62 -7.78 -1.71
CA SER A 272 0.29 -8.73 -2.33
C SER A 272 -0.49 -10.02 -2.61
N THR A 273 -1.16 -10.05 -3.76
CA THR A 273 -1.89 -11.24 -4.23
C THR A 273 -1.03 -12.49 -4.34
N ARG A 274 0.28 -12.34 -4.30
CA ARG A 274 1.23 -13.45 -4.45
C ARG A 274 1.50 -14.21 -3.15
N LEU A 275 1.21 -13.65 -1.99
CA LEU A 275 1.35 -14.38 -0.72
C LEU A 275 0.34 -15.54 -0.62
N ASN A 276 -0.84 -15.36 -1.20
CA ASN A 276 -1.94 -16.33 -1.09
C ASN A 276 -2.30 -17.02 -2.42
N SER A 277 -1.64 -16.70 -3.52
CA SER A 277 -1.98 -17.24 -4.86
C SER A 277 -1.27 -18.53 -5.21
N SER A 278 -0.76 -19.27 -4.27
CA SER A 278 -0.11 -20.54 -4.52
C SER A 278 -0.91 -21.67 -3.88
N HIS A 279 -1.82 -22.19 -4.64
CA HIS A 279 -2.32 -23.54 -4.54
C HIS A 279 -1.70 -24.41 -5.63
#